data_aa9a5e6753a1733a372355e59f24b68c
#
_entry.id   aa9a5e6753a1733a372355e59f24b68c
#
_cell.length_a   1.000
_cell.length_b   1.000
_cell.length_c   1.000
_cell.angle_alpha   90.00
_cell.angle_beta   90.00
_cell.angle_gamma   90.00
#
_symmetry.space_group_name_H-M   'P 1'
#
loop_
_entity.id
_entity.type
_entity.pdbx_description
1 polymer ?
#
loop_
_entity_poly.entity_id
_entity_poly.type
_entity_poly.pdbx_seq_one_letter_code
_entity_poly.pdbx_strand_id
1 'polypeptide(L)'
;MLILIAVLAIPAYTAQSMNDFLYGNDAVGASEGTTVYEDDELITAKFGRSNMMMAIVPDTSFIKEKQFTDELEDLPYMKSVTSLSGQLPEGVPEDFLPYSITSQLHKKDYARILIYVKSKGESKLAYQCSDEIQAIMKKYYPENSYLVGTTPSTQDIQTTITKDYSRVNVMSLIGVFVVVMWSFKSLIIPLLIMIPIEVAIFVNMAVPYIVGDTMIFIGYIIVSCIQLGATVDYAILTTNNYLECRKTMDKKEAAIGALNLGIPAILTSGSILTCAGYIVYKVSSVAAIGDLGHLIGRGALISMLFVCSLMPAFLVLFDHILMQNEFERIHLFFQKRRERRHARMKRAARRVAGAVWKGKKPLVDSVTSKRKQFEAETKTLEDTEMTETGGPQEKTDSDAEAREKHRRKLRLLGKVRERRKDRKRKMTEKREAGSHEEDH
;
A
#
# COMPACT_ATOMS: atom_id res chain seq x y z
N MET A 1 31.15 -9.81 -3.98
CA MET A 1 30.12 -9.08 -3.22
C MET A 1 28.76 -9.14 -3.88
N LEU A 2 28.56 -8.58 -5.07
CA LEU A 2 27.26 -8.68 -5.78
C LEU A 2 26.82 -10.13 -6.02
N ILE A 3 27.74 -11.02 -6.36
CA ILE A 3 27.45 -12.45 -6.49
C ILE A 3 27.00 -13.05 -5.16
N LEU A 4 27.63 -12.70 -4.05
CA LEU A 4 27.23 -13.16 -2.70
C LEU A 4 25.79 -12.74 -2.37
N ILE A 5 25.44 -11.49 -2.69
CA ILE A 5 24.08 -10.97 -2.47
C ILE A 5 23.07 -11.68 -3.36
N ALA A 6 23.38 -11.88 -4.64
CA ALA A 6 22.51 -12.62 -5.55
C ALA A 6 22.33 -14.09 -5.11
N VAL A 7 23.40 -14.75 -4.69
CA VAL A 7 23.38 -16.12 -4.16
C VAL A 7 22.56 -16.23 -2.88
N LEU A 8 22.49 -15.16 -2.07
CA LEU A 8 21.71 -15.16 -0.84
C LEU A 8 20.25 -14.69 -1.08
N ALA A 9 20.07 -13.66 -1.89
CA ALA A 9 18.77 -13.04 -2.13
C ALA A 9 17.82 -13.94 -2.94
N ILE A 10 18.33 -14.61 -3.99
CA ILE A 10 17.47 -15.41 -4.86
C ILE A 10 16.89 -16.64 -4.12
N PRO A 11 17.69 -17.47 -3.41
CA PRO A 11 17.12 -18.56 -2.62
C PRO A 11 16.24 -18.07 -1.47
N ALA A 12 16.60 -16.97 -0.79
CA ALA A 12 15.79 -16.42 0.28
C ALA A 12 14.43 -15.90 -0.23
N TYR A 13 14.42 -15.22 -1.37
CA TYR A 13 13.18 -14.77 -2.02
C TYR A 13 12.29 -15.94 -2.44
N THR A 14 12.86 -17.01 -3.01
CA THR A 14 12.08 -18.20 -3.37
C THR A 14 11.57 -18.94 -2.15
N ALA A 15 12.39 -19.10 -1.11
CA ALA A 15 12.00 -19.76 0.14
C ALA A 15 10.86 -18.99 0.85
N GLN A 16 10.95 -17.66 0.94
CA GLN A 16 9.86 -16.88 1.56
C GLN A 16 8.53 -16.98 0.82
N SER A 17 8.55 -17.18 -0.52
CA SER A 17 7.33 -17.34 -1.30
C SER A 17 6.69 -18.73 -1.16
N MET A 18 7.42 -19.67 -0.59
CA MET A 18 6.99 -21.05 -0.33
C MET A 18 6.51 -21.28 1.12
N ASN A 19 6.50 -20.24 1.96
CA ASN A 19 5.96 -20.36 3.32
C ASN A 19 4.50 -20.79 3.32
N ASP A 20 4.15 -21.68 4.24
CA ASP A 20 2.76 -21.98 4.55
C ASP A 20 2.23 -20.93 5.54
N PHE A 21 1.14 -20.25 5.15
CA PHE A 21 0.56 -19.16 5.95
C PHE A 21 -0.77 -19.56 6.59
N LEU A 22 -0.97 -19.08 7.82
CA LEU A 22 -2.24 -19.08 8.53
C LEU A 22 -2.87 -17.68 8.46
N TYR A 23 -4.16 -17.61 8.18
CA TYR A 23 -4.87 -16.35 7.92
C TYR A 23 -5.96 -16.02 8.93
N GLY A 24 -6.49 -17.00 9.65
CA GLY A 24 -7.67 -16.87 10.51
C GLY A 24 -7.44 -17.30 11.96
N ASN A 25 -8.43 -17.97 12.55
CA ASN A 25 -8.42 -18.30 13.96
C ASN A 25 -7.35 -19.31 14.38
N ASP A 26 -6.97 -20.23 13.50
CA ASP A 26 -5.92 -21.21 13.78
C ASP A 26 -4.56 -20.51 13.96
N ALA A 27 -4.42 -19.29 13.42
CA ALA A 27 -3.24 -18.45 13.59
C ALA A 27 -3.11 -17.85 15.01
N VAL A 28 -4.21 -17.67 15.73
CA VAL A 28 -4.24 -17.01 17.04
C VAL A 28 -4.08 -17.99 18.21
N GLY A 29 -3.89 -19.26 17.95
CA GLY A 29 -3.85 -20.35 18.92
C GLY A 29 -3.11 -20.07 20.24
N ALA A 30 -3.27 -20.95 21.22
CA ALA A 30 -2.54 -20.89 22.48
C ALA A 30 -1.10 -21.39 22.29
N SER A 31 -0.15 -20.78 22.99
CA SER A 31 1.23 -21.24 23.00
C SER A 31 1.39 -22.60 23.65
N GLU A 32 2.34 -23.41 23.14
CA GLU A 32 2.69 -24.69 23.77
C GLU A 32 3.03 -24.53 25.25
N GLY A 33 2.58 -25.46 26.06
CA GLY A 33 2.77 -25.43 27.53
C GLY A 33 1.78 -24.55 28.29
N THR A 34 0.75 -24.03 27.61
CA THR A 34 -0.41 -23.40 28.30
C THR A 34 -1.52 -24.42 28.52
N THR A 35 -2.31 -24.25 29.61
CA THR A 35 -3.45 -25.14 29.92
C THR A 35 -4.45 -25.20 28.77
N VAL A 36 -4.66 -24.11 28.06
CA VAL A 36 -5.56 -24.04 26.89
C VAL A 36 -5.05 -24.91 25.74
N TYR A 37 -3.75 -24.95 25.52
CA TYR A 37 -3.13 -25.81 24.50
C TYR A 37 -3.28 -27.28 24.85
N GLU A 38 -3.00 -27.63 26.12
CA GLU A 38 -3.13 -29.03 26.64
C GLU A 38 -4.58 -29.52 26.59
N ASP A 39 -5.53 -28.65 26.93
CA ASP A 39 -6.97 -28.98 26.88
C ASP A 39 -7.44 -29.19 25.43
N ASP A 40 -6.99 -28.35 24.46
CA ASP A 40 -7.32 -28.52 23.03
C ASP A 40 -6.77 -29.85 22.49
N GLU A 41 -5.54 -30.20 22.85
CA GLU A 41 -4.91 -31.46 22.46
C GLU A 41 -5.70 -32.65 23.03
N LEU A 42 -6.11 -32.59 24.29
CA LEU A 42 -6.91 -33.63 24.92
C LEU A 42 -8.31 -33.80 24.29
N ILE A 43 -8.97 -32.69 24.00
CA ILE A 43 -10.26 -32.65 23.28
C ILE A 43 -10.09 -33.25 21.89
N THR A 44 -9.06 -32.81 21.16
CA THR A 44 -8.75 -33.31 19.83
C THR A 44 -8.44 -34.80 19.79
N ALA A 45 -7.71 -35.29 20.77
CA ALA A 45 -7.39 -36.74 20.89
C ALA A 45 -8.64 -37.59 21.18
N LYS A 46 -9.60 -37.08 21.96
CA LYS A 46 -10.83 -37.82 22.34
C LYS A 46 -11.93 -37.75 21.28
N PHE A 47 -12.17 -36.59 20.68
CA PHE A 47 -13.33 -36.33 19.83
C PHE A 47 -12.97 -36.18 18.36
N GLY A 48 -11.68 -36.12 18.04
CA GLY A 48 -11.17 -35.79 16.72
C GLY A 48 -11.40 -34.31 16.33
N ARG A 49 -10.70 -33.84 15.35
CA ARG A 49 -10.90 -32.49 14.83
C ARG A 49 -12.22 -32.39 14.06
N SER A 50 -12.89 -31.27 14.24
CA SER A 50 -14.16 -30.98 13.56
C SER A 50 -14.19 -29.53 13.15
N ASN A 51 -14.30 -29.32 11.85
CA ASN A 51 -14.43 -28.00 11.24
C ASN A 51 -15.88 -27.81 10.79
N MET A 52 -16.53 -26.78 11.32
CA MET A 52 -17.93 -26.47 11.03
C MET A 52 -18.03 -25.41 9.94
N MET A 53 -18.79 -25.76 8.91
CA MET A 53 -19.25 -24.83 7.88
C MET A 53 -20.77 -24.82 7.87
N MET A 54 -21.39 -23.78 7.36
CA MET A 54 -22.83 -23.64 7.26
C MET A 54 -23.19 -23.15 5.86
N ALA A 55 -23.99 -23.94 5.15
CA ALA A 55 -24.61 -23.50 3.92
C ALA A 55 -25.93 -22.79 4.23
N ILE A 56 -26.10 -21.59 3.69
CA ILE A 56 -27.33 -20.81 3.72
C ILE A 56 -27.86 -20.82 2.30
N VAL A 57 -28.98 -21.49 2.09
CA VAL A 57 -29.57 -21.69 0.77
C VAL A 57 -31.02 -21.23 0.75
N PRO A 58 -31.57 -20.81 -0.40
CA PRO A 58 -32.98 -20.48 -0.50
C PRO A 58 -33.85 -21.69 -0.15
N ASP A 59 -34.87 -21.47 0.68
CA ASP A 59 -35.89 -22.47 1.03
C ASP A 59 -36.86 -22.64 -0.10
N THR A 60 -36.54 -23.53 -1.05
CA THR A 60 -37.32 -23.72 -2.30
C THR A 60 -38.02 -25.07 -2.36
N SER A 61 -37.39 -26.13 -1.87
CA SER A 61 -37.94 -27.50 -1.95
C SER A 61 -37.20 -28.44 -1.01
N PHE A 62 -37.95 -29.13 -0.17
CA PHE A 62 -37.44 -30.17 0.75
C PHE A 62 -36.69 -31.31 0.03
N ILE A 63 -37.19 -31.74 -1.13
CA ILE A 63 -36.55 -32.80 -1.94
C ILE A 63 -35.19 -32.34 -2.45
N LYS A 64 -35.09 -31.08 -2.85
CA LYS A 64 -33.84 -30.49 -3.32
C LYS A 64 -32.81 -30.35 -2.21
N GLU A 65 -33.28 -29.94 -1.02
CA GLU A 65 -32.41 -29.88 0.18
C GLU A 65 -31.91 -31.27 0.55
N LYS A 66 -32.78 -32.30 0.51
CA LYS A 66 -32.39 -33.69 0.78
C LYS A 66 -31.34 -34.19 -0.22
N GLN A 67 -31.56 -34.00 -1.50
CA GLN A 67 -30.58 -34.40 -2.55
C GLN A 67 -29.23 -33.72 -2.37
N PHE A 68 -29.24 -32.44 -1.97
CA PHE A 68 -28.02 -31.69 -1.69
C PHE A 68 -27.29 -32.23 -0.45
N THR A 69 -28.02 -32.53 0.63
CA THR A 69 -27.45 -33.11 1.86
C THR A 69 -26.94 -34.52 1.65
N ASP A 70 -27.65 -35.36 0.92
CA ASP A 70 -27.24 -36.74 0.61
C ASP A 70 -25.94 -36.73 -0.19
N GLU A 71 -25.82 -35.87 -1.24
CA GLU A 71 -24.58 -35.72 -2.03
C GLU A 71 -23.40 -35.22 -1.17
N LEU A 72 -23.65 -34.37 -0.17
CA LEU A 72 -22.60 -33.95 0.76
C LEU A 72 -22.19 -35.05 1.75
N GLU A 73 -23.12 -35.86 2.24
CA GLU A 73 -22.84 -36.97 3.17
C GLU A 73 -22.00 -38.06 2.54
N ASP A 74 -22.11 -38.26 1.22
CA ASP A 74 -21.31 -39.24 0.47
C ASP A 74 -19.82 -38.86 0.35
N LEU A 75 -19.43 -37.64 0.71
CA LEU A 75 -18.04 -37.19 0.63
C LEU A 75 -17.17 -37.84 1.75
N PRO A 76 -16.00 -38.39 1.42
CA PRO A 76 -15.20 -39.20 2.36
C PRO A 76 -14.66 -38.46 3.57
N TYR A 77 -14.54 -37.16 3.48
CA TYR A 77 -14.05 -36.28 4.56
C TYR A 77 -15.18 -35.71 5.42
N MET A 78 -16.43 -36.04 5.10
CA MET A 78 -17.58 -35.55 5.86
C MET A 78 -17.69 -36.28 7.21
N LYS A 79 -17.97 -35.53 8.27
CA LYS A 79 -18.23 -36.05 9.60
C LYS A 79 -19.75 -36.20 9.85
N SER A 80 -20.50 -35.17 9.54
CA SER A 80 -21.97 -35.16 9.59
C SER A 80 -22.49 -33.92 8.84
N VAL A 81 -23.68 -34.05 8.29
CA VAL A 81 -24.48 -32.94 7.76
C VAL A 81 -25.78 -32.86 8.52
N THR A 82 -26.16 -31.68 8.96
CA THR A 82 -27.41 -31.47 9.69
C THR A 82 -28.28 -30.48 8.95
N SER A 83 -29.37 -30.96 8.41
CA SER A 83 -30.39 -30.18 7.73
C SER A 83 -31.77 -30.53 8.23
N LEU A 84 -32.78 -29.75 7.93
CA LEU A 84 -34.15 -30.08 8.30
C LEU A 84 -34.61 -31.33 7.53
N SER A 85 -34.30 -31.47 6.29
CA SER A 85 -34.60 -32.61 5.44
C SER A 85 -33.91 -33.92 5.90
N GLY A 86 -32.71 -33.82 6.45
CA GLY A 86 -31.99 -34.99 7.00
C GLY A 86 -32.46 -35.45 8.36
N GLN A 87 -33.15 -34.59 9.12
CA GLN A 87 -33.72 -34.96 10.45
C GLN A 87 -35.10 -35.60 10.36
N LEU A 88 -35.79 -35.45 9.23
CA LEU A 88 -37.12 -36.00 9.03
C LEU A 88 -37.08 -37.35 8.33
N PRO A 89 -37.76 -38.38 8.86
CA PRO A 89 -38.04 -39.62 8.12
C PRO A 89 -38.81 -39.35 6.83
N GLU A 90 -38.59 -40.17 5.82
CA GLU A 90 -39.27 -40.03 4.56
C GLU A 90 -40.81 -40.03 4.71
N GLY A 91 -41.46 -39.00 4.14
CA GLY A 91 -42.89 -38.86 4.16
C GLY A 91 -43.50 -38.16 5.38
N VAL A 92 -42.66 -37.67 6.30
CA VAL A 92 -43.17 -36.89 7.45
C VAL A 92 -43.16 -35.40 7.09
N PRO A 93 -44.33 -34.70 7.16
CA PRO A 93 -44.37 -33.24 6.93
C PRO A 93 -43.62 -32.44 8.00
N GLU A 94 -43.10 -31.28 7.67
CA GLU A 94 -42.37 -30.37 8.59
C GLU A 94 -43.20 -29.97 9.82
N ASP A 95 -44.50 -29.89 9.68
CA ASP A 95 -45.44 -29.52 10.75
C ASP A 95 -45.39 -30.45 11.98
N PHE A 96 -44.81 -31.64 11.83
CA PHE A 96 -44.63 -32.59 12.94
C PHE A 96 -43.40 -32.27 13.81
N LEU A 97 -42.52 -31.40 13.36
CA LEU A 97 -41.37 -30.99 14.17
C LEU A 97 -41.72 -29.81 15.09
N PRO A 98 -41.17 -29.81 16.34
CA PRO A 98 -41.30 -28.64 17.20
C PRO A 98 -40.77 -27.37 16.54
N TYR A 99 -41.48 -26.26 16.66
CA TYR A 99 -41.08 -24.95 16.12
C TYR A 99 -39.69 -24.52 16.61
N SER A 100 -39.26 -24.99 17.79
CA SER A 100 -37.90 -24.73 18.28
C SER A 100 -36.81 -25.33 17.43
N ILE A 101 -37.07 -26.41 16.68
CA ILE A 101 -36.11 -27.05 15.77
C ILE A 101 -36.24 -26.45 14.37
N THR A 102 -37.45 -26.36 13.86
CA THR A 102 -37.69 -25.81 12.52
C THR A 102 -37.19 -24.37 12.41
N SER A 103 -37.44 -23.54 13.43
CA SER A 103 -37.00 -22.13 13.44
C SER A 103 -35.47 -21.93 13.52
N GLN A 104 -34.72 -22.96 13.94
CA GLN A 104 -33.25 -22.92 13.96
C GLN A 104 -32.66 -23.27 12.59
N LEU A 105 -33.29 -24.14 11.82
CA LEU A 105 -32.80 -24.62 10.53
C LEU A 105 -33.45 -23.88 9.37
N HIS A 106 -34.74 -23.58 9.44
CA HIS A 106 -35.46 -22.78 8.45
C HIS A 106 -35.91 -21.46 9.05
N LYS A 107 -35.64 -20.35 8.35
CA LYS A 107 -36.07 -19.02 8.78
C LYS A 107 -36.34 -18.10 7.59
N LYS A 108 -37.56 -17.66 7.47
CA LYS A 108 -38.06 -16.87 6.33
C LYS A 108 -37.87 -17.66 5.03
N ASP A 109 -37.07 -17.11 4.10
CA ASP A 109 -36.86 -17.64 2.74
C ASP A 109 -35.54 -18.45 2.64
N TYR A 110 -34.91 -18.79 3.78
CA TYR A 110 -33.62 -19.48 3.82
C TYR A 110 -33.59 -20.68 4.73
N ALA A 111 -32.97 -21.76 4.24
CA ALA A 111 -32.58 -22.94 4.98
C ALA A 111 -31.10 -22.86 5.38
N ARG A 112 -30.80 -23.35 6.59
CA ARG A 112 -29.43 -23.47 7.15
C ARG A 112 -29.08 -24.93 7.27
N ILE A 113 -27.96 -25.30 6.64
CA ILE A 113 -27.44 -26.67 6.65
C ILE A 113 -26.07 -26.62 7.32
N LEU A 114 -25.94 -27.30 8.44
CA LEU A 114 -24.69 -27.39 9.20
C LEU A 114 -23.86 -28.56 8.69
N ILE A 115 -22.63 -28.27 8.30
CA ILE A 115 -21.70 -29.21 7.65
C ILE A 115 -20.47 -29.35 8.54
N TYR A 116 -20.19 -30.56 8.99
CA TYR A 116 -19.03 -30.86 9.82
C TYR A 116 -18.03 -31.70 9.02
N VAL A 117 -16.82 -31.17 8.85
CA VAL A 117 -15.73 -31.80 8.09
C VAL A 117 -14.62 -32.27 9.02
N LYS A 118 -14.03 -33.44 8.73
CA LYS A 118 -12.90 -34.04 9.48
C LYS A 118 -11.58 -33.36 9.13
N SER A 119 -11.45 -32.05 9.39
CA SER A 119 -10.23 -31.28 9.11
C SER A 119 -9.97 -30.20 10.16
N LYS A 120 -8.77 -29.61 10.15
CA LYS A 120 -8.52 -28.32 10.80
C LYS A 120 -9.24 -27.22 10.04
N GLY A 121 -9.51 -26.09 10.68
CA GLY A 121 -10.14 -24.93 10.04
C GLY A 121 -9.32 -24.36 8.89
N GLU A 122 -7.99 -24.36 9.05
CA GLU A 122 -7.04 -23.83 8.08
C GLU A 122 -6.05 -24.92 7.65
N SER A 123 -6.39 -25.64 6.60
CA SER A 123 -5.52 -26.65 6.00
C SER A 123 -5.80 -26.75 4.49
N LYS A 124 -4.84 -27.25 3.73
CA LYS A 124 -5.03 -27.49 2.28
C LYS A 124 -6.26 -28.36 2.02
N LEU A 125 -6.47 -29.38 2.88
CA LEU A 125 -7.63 -30.26 2.81
C LEU A 125 -8.93 -29.46 3.07
N ALA A 126 -8.97 -28.61 4.13
CA ALA A 126 -10.14 -27.82 4.44
C ALA A 126 -10.54 -26.88 3.30
N TYR A 127 -9.56 -26.25 2.67
CA TYR A 127 -9.81 -25.37 1.52
C TYR A 127 -10.35 -26.15 0.32
N GLN A 128 -9.79 -27.30 0.00
CA GLN A 128 -10.32 -28.19 -1.05
C GLN A 128 -11.75 -28.63 -0.76
N CYS A 129 -12.02 -29.04 0.49
CA CYS A 129 -13.38 -29.38 0.93
C CYS A 129 -14.35 -28.22 0.78
N SER A 130 -13.93 -27.00 1.17
CA SER A 130 -14.75 -25.78 1.04
C SER A 130 -15.09 -25.49 -0.42
N ASP A 131 -14.09 -25.59 -1.31
CA ASP A 131 -14.30 -25.36 -2.75
C ASP A 131 -15.25 -26.41 -3.36
N GLU A 132 -15.12 -27.69 -2.99
CA GLU A 132 -15.98 -28.77 -3.47
C GLU A 132 -17.41 -28.62 -2.94
N ILE A 133 -17.58 -28.35 -1.64
CA ILE A 133 -18.88 -28.04 -1.04
C ILE A 133 -19.54 -26.83 -1.73
N GLN A 134 -18.78 -25.80 -2.01
CA GLN A 134 -19.29 -24.62 -2.72
C GLN A 134 -19.70 -24.94 -4.16
N ALA A 135 -18.96 -25.82 -4.85
CA ALA A 135 -19.29 -26.26 -6.19
C ALA A 135 -20.60 -27.08 -6.21
N ILE A 136 -20.75 -28.01 -5.27
CA ILE A 136 -21.98 -28.80 -5.11
C ILE A 136 -23.15 -27.87 -4.73
N MET A 137 -22.94 -26.93 -3.80
CA MET A 137 -23.95 -25.95 -3.43
C MET A 137 -24.45 -25.14 -4.64
N LYS A 138 -23.56 -24.66 -5.49
CA LYS A 138 -23.91 -23.91 -6.71
C LYS A 138 -24.61 -24.76 -7.76
N LYS A 139 -24.35 -26.07 -7.81
CA LYS A 139 -25.07 -27.01 -8.70
C LYS A 139 -26.56 -27.07 -8.35
N TYR A 140 -26.89 -27.12 -7.05
CA TYR A 140 -28.27 -27.13 -6.59
C TYR A 140 -28.88 -25.73 -6.44
N TYR A 141 -28.11 -24.77 -5.94
CA TYR A 141 -28.52 -23.40 -5.63
C TYR A 141 -27.60 -22.37 -6.30
N PRO A 142 -27.78 -22.10 -7.61
CA PRO A 142 -26.88 -21.22 -8.35
C PRO A 142 -26.94 -19.76 -7.89
N GLU A 143 -28.07 -19.33 -7.33
CA GLU A 143 -28.31 -17.96 -6.90
C GLU A 143 -28.64 -17.90 -5.40
N ASN A 144 -28.27 -16.81 -4.75
CA ASN A 144 -28.59 -16.50 -3.35
C ASN A 144 -28.18 -17.60 -2.35
N SER A 145 -27.12 -18.36 -2.65
CA SER A 145 -26.54 -19.36 -1.75
C SER A 145 -25.19 -18.91 -1.22
N TYR A 146 -24.95 -19.13 0.08
CA TYR A 146 -23.77 -18.67 0.78
C TYR A 146 -23.20 -19.80 1.62
N LEU A 147 -21.89 -20.03 1.49
CA LEU A 147 -21.17 -20.92 2.39
C LEU A 147 -20.42 -20.06 3.42
N VAL A 148 -20.74 -20.25 4.70
CA VAL A 148 -20.17 -19.51 5.84
C VAL A 148 -19.50 -20.46 6.80
N GLY A 149 -18.49 -20.00 7.50
CA GLY A 149 -17.73 -20.78 8.45
C GLY A 149 -16.29 -20.31 8.52
N THR A 150 -15.49 -20.94 9.39
CA THR A 150 -14.09 -20.55 9.56
C THR A 150 -13.33 -20.66 8.23
N THR A 151 -13.41 -21.82 7.57
CA THR A 151 -12.64 -22.05 6.32
C THR A 151 -13.04 -21.13 5.16
N PRO A 152 -14.33 -20.99 4.76
CA PRO A 152 -14.71 -20.08 3.71
C PRO A 152 -14.32 -18.63 4.02
N SER A 153 -14.55 -18.18 5.26
CA SER A 153 -14.18 -16.83 5.68
C SER A 153 -12.66 -16.59 5.59
N THR A 154 -11.87 -17.59 5.98
CA THR A 154 -10.41 -17.52 5.89
C THR A 154 -9.92 -17.50 4.45
N GLN A 155 -10.58 -18.22 3.53
CA GLN A 155 -10.29 -18.14 2.09
C GLN A 155 -10.57 -16.74 1.52
N ASP A 156 -11.67 -16.12 1.91
CA ASP A 156 -12.00 -14.75 1.50
C ASP A 156 -10.99 -13.73 2.05
N ILE A 157 -10.60 -13.90 3.32
CA ILE A 157 -9.54 -13.11 3.95
C ILE A 157 -8.22 -13.30 3.20
N GLN A 158 -7.81 -14.54 2.91
CA GLN A 158 -6.59 -14.86 2.17
C GLN A 158 -6.53 -14.15 0.83
N THR A 159 -7.60 -14.22 0.05
CA THR A 159 -7.64 -13.59 -1.29
C THR A 159 -7.54 -12.07 -1.22
N THR A 160 -8.17 -11.46 -0.23
CA THR A 160 -8.19 -10.01 -0.01
C THR A 160 -6.84 -9.52 0.51
N ILE A 161 -6.33 -10.13 1.56
CA ILE A 161 -5.08 -9.71 2.23
C ILE A 161 -3.87 -9.92 1.30
N THR A 162 -3.85 -10.99 0.50
CA THR A 162 -2.74 -11.22 -0.44
C THR A 162 -2.64 -10.11 -1.49
N LYS A 163 -3.77 -9.59 -1.97
CA LYS A 163 -3.81 -8.44 -2.88
C LYS A 163 -3.35 -7.15 -2.19
N ASP A 164 -3.81 -6.93 -0.96
CA ASP A 164 -3.47 -5.74 -0.19
C ASP A 164 -2.01 -5.73 0.25
N TYR A 165 -1.43 -6.90 0.57
CA TYR A 165 -0.01 -7.03 0.89
C TYR A 165 0.90 -6.44 -0.19
N SER A 166 0.66 -6.78 -1.45
CA SER A 166 1.47 -6.25 -2.56
C SER A 166 1.42 -4.72 -2.61
N ARG A 167 0.25 -4.12 -2.35
CA ARG A 167 0.09 -2.67 -2.31
C ARG A 167 0.81 -2.05 -1.11
N VAL A 168 0.62 -2.63 0.09
CA VAL A 168 1.24 -2.15 1.33
C VAL A 168 2.77 -2.21 1.22
N ASN A 169 3.32 -3.32 0.72
CA ASN A 169 4.76 -3.48 0.54
C ASN A 169 5.35 -2.42 -0.42
N VAL A 170 4.73 -2.22 -1.58
CA VAL A 170 5.15 -1.19 -2.55
C VAL A 170 5.04 0.21 -1.94
N MET A 171 3.97 0.51 -1.20
CA MET A 171 3.81 1.82 -0.55
C MET A 171 4.85 2.04 0.54
N SER A 172 5.19 1.02 1.33
CA SER A 172 6.24 1.07 2.35
C SER A 172 7.61 1.34 1.73
N LEU A 173 7.96 0.62 0.66
CA LEU A 173 9.20 0.84 -0.10
C LEU A 173 9.28 2.25 -0.66
N ILE A 174 8.20 2.75 -1.27
CA ILE A 174 8.13 4.13 -1.78
C ILE A 174 8.27 5.14 -0.63
N GLY A 175 7.60 4.91 0.50
CA GLY A 175 7.67 5.77 1.68
C GLY A 175 9.11 5.90 2.19
N VAL A 176 9.78 4.79 2.43
CA VAL A 176 11.18 4.75 2.85
C VAL A 176 12.10 5.38 1.81
N PHE A 177 11.90 5.06 0.52
CA PHE A 177 12.66 5.66 -0.57
C PHE A 177 12.58 7.19 -0.56
N VAL A 178 11.36 7.75 -0.41
CA VAL A 178 11.14 9.20 -0.36
C VAL A 178 11.82 9.84 0.85
N VAL A 179 11.70 9.23 2.04
CA VAL A 179 12.33 9.75 3.27
C VAL A 179 13.85 9.76 3.14
N VAL A 180 14.46 8.67 2.68
CA VAL A 180 15.91 8.56 2.48
C VAL A 180 16.38 9.51 1.37
N MET A 181 15.63 9.62 0.28
CA MET A 181 15.89 10.58 -0.80
C MET A 181 15.90 12.02 -0.29
N TRP A 182 14.96 12.37 0.57
CA TRP A 182 14.92 13.71 1.19
C TRP A 182 16.12 13.95 2.10
N SER A 183 16.49 12.94 2.89
CA SER A 183 17.62 13.01 3.83
C SER A 183 18.95 13.24 3.10
N PHE A 184 19.24 12.46 2.06
CA PHE A 184 20.51 12.51 1.33
C PHE A 184 20.49 13.43 0.10
N LYS A 185 19.34 13.95 -0.29
CA LYS A 185 19.18 14.76 -1.54
C LYS A 185 19.76 14.05 -2.76
N SER A 186 19.65 12.74 -2.83
CA SER A 186 20.13 11.88 -3.91
C SER A 186 19.08 10.83 -4.25
N LEU A 187 18.95 10.44 -5.52
CA LEU A 187 18.07 9.38 -5.99
C LEU A 187 18.74 7.99 -5.91
N ILE A 188 20.05 7.94 -5.96
CA ILE A 188 20.81 6.68 -6.01
C ILE A 188 21.06 6.13 -4.61
N ILE A 189 21.33 6.99 -3.62
CA ILE A 189 21.60 6.56 -2.25
C ILE A 189 20.46 5.71 -1.67
N PRO A 190 19.17 6.10 -1.79
CA PRO A 190 18.08 5.26 -1.32
C PRO A 190 18.08 3.86 -1.93
N LEU A 191 18.29 3.75 -3.24
CA LEU A 191 18.34 2.45 -3.92
C LEU A 191 19.46 1.56 -3.37
N LEU A 192 20.64 2.15 -3.15
CA LEU A 192 21.80 1.41 -2.60
C LEU A 192 21.57 0.97 -1.15
N ILE A 193 20.94 1.80 -0.34
CA ILE A 193 20.63 1.49 1.07
C ILE A 193 19.57 0.41 1.18
N MET A 194 18.53 0.44 0.33
CA MET A 194 17.40 -0.48 0.40
C MET A 194 17.78 -1.92 0.03
N ILE A 195 18.73 -2.13 -0.90
CA ILE A 195 19.09 -3.49 -1.35
C ILE A 195 19.56 -4.40 -0.19
N PRO A 196 20.55 -4.03 0.65
CA PRO A 196 20.96 -4.88 1.77
C PRO A 196 19.85 -5.12 2.80
N ILE A 197 18.96 -4.14 2.98
CA ILE A 197 17.83 -4.24 3.92
C ILE A 197 16.80 -5.24 3.41
N GLU A 198 16.41 -5.16 2.14
CA GLU A 198 15.49 -6.10 1.51
C GLU A 198 16.03 -7.53 1.56
N VAL A 199 17.32 -7.72 1.30
CA VAL A 199 17.95 -9.05 1.40
C VAL A 199 17.89 -9.58 2.84
N ALA A 200 18.09 -8.74 3.85
CA ALA A 200 17.95 -9.13 5.25
C ALA A 200 16.50 -9.53 5.59
N ILE A 201 15.51 -8.83 5.05
CA ILE A 201 14.08 -9.18 5.21
C ILE A 201 13.80 -10.54 4.54
N PHE A 202 14.24 -10.75 3.30
CA PHE A 202 14.07 -12.03 2.61
C PHE A 202 14.70 -13.20 3.38
N VAL A 203 15.90 -13.01 3.92
CA VAL A 203 16.56 -14.04 4.75
C VAL A 203 15.76 -14.32 6.02
N ASN A 204 15.28 -13.28 6.72
CA ASN A 204 14.45 -13.47 7.90
C ASN A 204 13.17 -14.25 7.59
N MET A 205 12.50 -13.89 6.49
CA MET A 205 11.23 -14.51 6.08
C MET A 205 11.41 -15.89 5.44
N ALA A 206 12.61 -16.27 5.02
CA ALA A 206 12.91 -17.59 4.51
C ALA A 206 13.08 -18.65 5.62
N VAL A 207 13.41 -18.24 6.83
CA VAL A 207 13.69 -19.18 7.94
C VAL A 207 12.53 -20.09 8.27
N PRO A 208 11.26 -19.64 8.38
CA PRO A 208 10.14 -20.52 8.67
C PRO A 208 9.98 -21.66 7.65
N TYR A 209 10.13 -21.36 6.37
CA TYR A 209 10.12 -22.40 5.33
C TYR A 209 11.24 -23.44 5.52
N ILE A 210 12.45 -23.00 5.87
CA ILE A 210 13.61 -23.90 6.06
C ILE A 210 13.41 -24.79 7.29
N VAL A 211 12.80 -24.25 8.36
CA VAL A 211 12.52 -25.00 9.60
C VAL A 211 11.27 -25.86 9.47
N GLY A 212 10.37 -25.55 8.54
CA GLY A 212 9.10 -26.25 8.34
C GLY A 212 7.98 -25.71 9.23
N ASP A 213 8.11 -24.49 9.73
CA ASP A 213 7.10 -23.84 10.55
C ASP A 213 6.06 -23.11 9.70
N THR A 214 4.82 -23.07 10.18
CA THR A 214 3.77 -22.23 9.61
C THR A 214 3.91 -20.81 10.14
N MET A 215 3.55 -19.83 9.32
CA MET A 215 3.65 -18.41 9.69
C MET A 215 2.29 -17.73 9.62
N ILE A 216 2.04 -16.82 10.56
CA ILE A 216 0.87 -15.96 10.53
C ILE A 216 1.04 -14.89 9.46
N PHE A 217 0.12 -14.82 8.48
CA PHE A 217 0.25 -13.90 7.35
C PHE A 217 0.22 -12.42 7.76
N ILE A 218 -0.61 -12.06 8.71
CA ILE A 218 -0.63 -10.71 9.30
C ILE A 218 0.72 -10.38 9.93
N GLY A 219 1.31 -11.36 10.63
CA GLY A 219 2.66 -11.24 11.19
C GLY A 219 3.72 -10.98 10.14
N TYR A 220 3.65 -11.70 9.03
CA TYR A 220 4.54 -11.51 7.89
C TYR A 220 4.49 -10.06 7.35
N ILE A 221 3.29 -9.50 7.16
CA ILE A 221 3.12 -8.11 6.69
C ILE A 221 3.69 -7.10 7.70
N ILE A 222 3.29 -7.24 8.97
CA ILE A 222 3.67 -6.31 10.03
C ILE A 222 5.20 -6.32 10.22
N VAL A 223 5.80 -7.50 10.30
CA VAL A 223 7.23 -7.64 10.55
C VAL A 223 8.05 -7.15 9.37
N SER A 224 7.62 -7.41 8.13
CA SER A 224 8.30 -6.87 6.94
C SER A 224 8.35 -5.34 6.96
N CYS A 225 7.23 -4.69 7.28
CA CYS A 225 7.17 -3.23 7.39
C CYS A 225 7.99 -2.67 8.57
N ILE A 226 7.90 -3.32 9.75
CA ILE A 226 8.66 -2.90 10.95
C ILE A 226 10.15 -3.09 10.71
N GLN A 227 10.57 -4.22 10.18
CA GLN A 227 11.97 -4.52 9.91
C GLN A 227 12.55 -3.52 8.91
N LEU A 228 11.84 -3.19 7.83
CA LEU A 228 12.24 -2.17 6.87
C LEU A 228 12.44 -0.81 7.58
N GLY A 229 11.47 -0.37 8.37
CA GLY A 229 11.53 0.92 9.08
C GLY A 229 12.62 0.99 10.14
N ALA A 230 12.75 -0.06 10.97
CA ALA A 230 13.72 -0.09 12.06
C ALA A 230 15.18 -0.24 11.60
N THR A 231 15.40 -0.83 10.41
CA THR A 231 16.77 -1.09 9.92
C THR A 231 17.28 -0.02 8.98
N VAL A 232 16.40 0.77 8.38
CA VAL A 232 16.78 1.87 7.49
C VAL A 232 17.62 2.90 8.25
N ASP A 233 17.34 3.15 9.53
CA ASP A 233 18.08 4.11 10.36
C ASP A 233 19.54 3.68 10.55
N TYR A 234 19.80 2.38 10.70
CA TYR A 234 21.18 1.86 10.78
C TYR A 234 21.95 2.09 9.49
N ALA A 235 21.30 1.86 8.37
CA ALA A 235 21.91 2.07 7.07
C ALA A 235 22.10 3.56 6.75
N ILE A 236 21.17 4.43 7.15
CA ILE A 236 21.32 5.90 7.08
C ILE A 236 22.51 6.35 7.90
N LEU A 237 22.61 5.90 9.16
CA LEU A 237 23.71 6.25 10.07
C LEU A 237 25.07 5.82 9.48
N THR A 238 25.17 4.57 9.02
CA THR A 238 26.41 4.06 8.42
C THR A 238 26.77 4.83 7.16
N THR A 239 25.80 5.15 6.31
CA THR A 239 26.03 5.92 5.08
C THR A 239 26.45 7.36 5.38
N ASN A 240 25.81 8.03 6.33
CA ASN A 240 26.20 9.38 6.77
C ASN A 240 27.62 9.40 7.29
N ASN A 241 27.96 8.48 8.20
CA ASN A 241 29.32 8.36 8.73
C ASN A 241 30.33 8.09 7.61
N TYR A 242 29.98 7.25 6.63
CA TYR A 242 30.84 6.98 5.48
C TYR A 242 31.11 8.23 4.67
N LEU A 243 30.05 8.97 4.30
CA LEU A 243 30.18 10.21 3.52
C LEU A 243 31.00 11.28 4.28
N GLU A 244 30.88 11.32 5.62
CA GLU A 244 31.66 12.25 6.45
C GLU A 244 33.15 11.85 6.46
N CYS A 245 33.46 10.59 6.78
CA CYS A 245 34.83 10.08 6.78
C CYS A 245 35.47 10.17 5.37
N ARG A 246 34.70 10.00 4.32
CA ARG A 246 35.16 10.03 2.93
C ARG A 246 35.65 11.41 2.47
N LYS A 247 35.31 12.47 3.20
CA LYS A 247 35.82 13.82 2.93
C LYS A 247 37.33 13.93 3.23
N THR A 248 37.84 13.12 4.12
CA THR A 248 39.23 13.20 4.63
C THR A 248 40.03 11.91 4.49
N MET A 249 39.39 10.78 4.23
CA MET A 249 39.99 9.45 4.20
C MET A 249 39.74 8.76 2.84
N ASP A 250 40.58 7.75 2.55
CA ASP A 250 40.33 6.86 1.42
C ASP A 250 39.10 5.98 1.65
N LYS A 251 38.50 5.47 0.55
CA LYS A 251 37.24 4.73 0.56
C LYS A 251 37.22 3.53 1.53
N LYS A 252 38.34 2.80 1.67
CA LYS A 252 38.42 1.66 2.59
C LYS A 252 38.56 2.12 4.05
N GLU A 253 39.34 3.13 4.30
CA GLU A 253 39.52 3.72 5.64
C GLU A 253 38.23 4.42 6.09
N ALA A 254 37.56 5.11 5.19
CA ALA A 254 36.26 5.73 5.46
C ALA A 254 35.17 4.69 5.82
N ALA A 255 35.19 3.51 5.21
CA ALA A 255 34.25 2.44 5.56
C ALA A 255 34.52 1.88 6.96
N ILE A 256 35.78 1.69 7.33
CA ILE A 256 36.20 1.26 8.69
C ILE A 256 35.84 2.36 9.70
N GLY A 257 36.13 3.62 9.40
CA GLY A 257 35.79 4.76 10.23
C GLY A 257 34.28 4.89 10.46
N ALA A 258 33.49 4.74 9.42
CA ALA A 258 32.03 4.78 9.49
C ALA A 258 31.46 3.68 10.40
N LEU A 259 32.03 2.46 10.29
CA LEU A 259 31.65 1.35 11.17
C LEU A 259 31.99 1.64 12.63
N ASN A 260 33.25 2.07 12.91
CA ASN A 260 33.68 2.36 14.27
C ASN A 260 32.80 3.42 14.96
N LEU A 261 32.33 4.41 14.20
CA LEU A 261 31.42 5.43 14.70
C LEU A 261 29.97 4.92 14.86
N GLY A 262 29.52 4.04 13.97
CA GLY A 262 28.14 3.56 13.93
C GLY A 262 27.85 2.35 14.81
N ILE A 263 28.83 1.42 14.97
CA ILE A 263 28.67 0.15 15.68
C ILE A 263 28.08 0.30 17.09
N PRO A 264 28.51 1.20 17.95
CA PRO A 264 27.97 1.29 19.31
C PRO A 264 26.45 1.58 19.30
N ALA A 265 26.01 2.49 18.45
CA ALA A 265 24.59 2.84 18.33
C ALA A 265 23.77 1.69 17.71
N ILE A 266 24.27 1.07 16.63
CA ILE A 266 23.61 -0.03 15.93
C ILE A 266 23.50 -1.25 16.86
N LEU A 267 24.58 -1.64 17.55
CA LEU A 267 24.56 -2.78 18.48
C LEU A 267 23.63 -2.52 19.65
N THR A 268 23.64 -1.33 20.25
CA THR A 268 22.76 -1.02 21.37
C THR A 268 21.28 -1.10 20.95
N SER A 269 20.90 -0.41 19.90
CA SER A 269 19.52 -0.38 19.42
C SER A 269 19.07 -1.74 18.88
N GLY A 270 19.90 -2.40 18.07
CA GLY A 270 19.61 -3.72 17.52
C GLY A 270 19.50 -4.80 18.61
N SER A 271 20.35 -4.77 19.62
CA SER A 271 20.28 -5.71 20.75
C SER A 271 19.04 -5.50 21.60
N ILE A 272 18.64 -4.25 21.86
CA ILE A 272 17.39 -3.95 22.59
C ILE A 272 16.19 -4.53 21.84
N LEU A 273 16.09 -4.28 20.54
CA LEU A 273 14.97 -4.79 19.74
C LEU A 273 14.97 -6.33 19.66
N THR A 274 16.15 -6.93 19.51
CA THR A 274 16.34 -8.39 19.52
C THR A 274 15.90 -8.99 20.85
N CYS A 275 16.39 -8.47 21.97
CA CYS A 275 16.04 -8.95 23.30
C CYS A 275 14.54 -8.77 23.58
N ALA A 276 13.96 -7.62 23.24
CA ALA A 276 12.53 -7.37 23.41
C ALA A 276 11.69 -8.39 22.63
N GLY A 277 12.05 -8.66 21.36
CA GLY A 277 11.36 -9.66 20.55
C GLY A 277 11.43 -11.07 21.15
N TYR A 278 12.60 -11.52 21.58
CA TYR A 278 12.75 -12.83 22.22
C TYR A 278 12.06 -12.93 23.59
N ILE A 279 12.00 -11.84 24.37
CA ILE A 279 11.25 -11.80 25.62
C ILE A 279 9.76 -11.98 25.35
N VAL A 280 9.22 -11.24 24.36
CA VAL A 280 7.80 -11.39 23.94
C VAL A 280 7.53 -12.83 23.51
N TYR A 281 8.41 -13.44 22.71
CA TYR A 281 8.28 -14.84 22.30
C TYR A 281 8.18 -15.80 23.49
N LYS A 282 8.98 -15.61 24.53
CA LYS A 282 9.03 -16.52 25.69
C LYS A 282 7.94 -16.26 26.72
N VAL A 283 7.43 -15.05 26.82
CA VAL A 283 6.48 -14.66 27.89
C VAL A 283 5.03 -14.71 27.39
N SER A 284 4.80 -14.58 26.08
CA SER A 284 3.43 -14.56 25.55
C SER A 284 2.74 -15.92 25.67
N SER A 285 1.54 -15.91 26.21
CA SER A 285 0.62 -17.07 26.23
C SER A 285 -0.19 -17.22 24.94
N VAL A 286 -0.17 -16.20 24.07
CA VAL A 286 -0.83 -16.21 22.75
C VAL A 286 0.21 -16.50 21.70
N ALA A 287 0.07 -17.62 20.97
CA ALA A 287 1.02 -18.07 19.98
C ALA A 287 1.32 -17.00 18.93
N ALA A 288 0.29 -16.35 18.39
CA ALA A 288 0.42 -15.26 17.42
C ALA A 288 1.35 -14.13 17.87
N ILE A 289 1.23 -13.70 19.14
CA ILE A 289 2.06 -12.62 19.70
C ILE A 289 3.49 -13.11 19.92
N GLY A 290 3.64 -14.36 20.37
CA GLY A 290 4.94 -15.00 20.52
C GLY A 290 5.69 -15.06 19.19
N ASP A 291 5.05 -15.57 18.14
CA ASP A 291 5.63 -15.71 16.81
C ASP A 291 6.00 -14.34 16.22
N LEU A 292 5.16 -13.32 16.39
CA LEU A 292 5.48 -11.94 16.03
C LEU A 292 6.76 -11.47 16.74
N GLY A 293 6.85 -11.68 18.04
CA GLY A 293 8.03 -11.36 18.85
C GLY A 293 9.28 -12.05 18.32
N HIS A 294 9.19 -13.35 18.02
CA HIS A 294 10.28 -14.15 17.46
C HIS A 294 10.74 -13.61 16.09
N LEU A 295 9.80 -13.34 15.19
CA LEU A 295 10.08 -12.80 13.86
C LEU A 295 10.77 -11.42 13.94
N ILE A 296 10.30 -10.53 14.82
CA ILE A 296 10.88 -9.19 15.03
C ILE A 296 12.29 -9.31 15.61
N GLY A 297 12.45 -10.11 16.68
CA GLY A 297 13.75 -10.28 17.35
C GLY A 297 14.81 -10.86 16.43
N ARG A 298 14.47 -11.92 15.68
CA ARG A 298 15.35 -12.53 14.69
C ARG A 298 15.63 -11.58 13.53
N GLY A 299 14.61 -10.88 13.04
CA GLY A 299 14.73 -9.90 11.97
C GLY A 299 15.67 -8.76 12.33
N ALA A 300 15.59 -8.23 13.56
CA ALA A 300 16.48 -7.21 14.07
C ALA A 300 17.95 -7.68 14.12
N LEU A 301 18.17 -8.90 14.61
CA LEU A 301 19.50 -9.51 14.68
C LEU A 301 20.11 -9.69 13.27
N ILE A 302 19.37 -10.28 12.33
CA ILE A 302 19.81 -10.50 10.95
C ILE A 302 20.11 -9.16 10.29
N SER A 303 19.23 -8.18 10.39
CA SER A 303 19.42 -6.86 9.78
C SER A 303 20.62 -6.12 10.37
N MET A 304 20.82 -6.18 11.68
CA MET A 304 22.01 -5.62 12.35
C MET A 304 23.30 -6.23 11.80
N LEU A 305 23.36 -7.55 11.67
CA LEU A 305 24.51 -8.26 11.10
C LEU A 305 24.74 -7.88 9.64
N PHE A 306 23.69 -7.74 8.86
CA PHE A 306 23.78 -7.35 7.44
C PHE A 306 24.25 -5.91 7.28
N VAL A 307 23.74 -4.98 8.07
CA VAL A 307 24.20 -3.58 8.02
C VAL A 307 25.66 -3.48 8.45
N CYS A 308 26.08 -4.18 9.47
CA CYS A 308 27.48 -4.15 9.91
C CYS A 308 28.45 -4.81 8.93
N SER A 309 28.02 -5.84 8.19
CA SER A 309 28.91 -6.61 7.30
C SER A 309 28.80 -6.21 5.83
N LEU A 310 27.59 -6.13 5.30
CA LEU A 310 27.34 -5.91 3.87
C LEU A 310 27.36 -4.43 3.50
N MET A 311 26.80 -3.57 4.36
CA MET A 311 26.62 -2.16 4.03
C MET A 311 27.95 -1.43 3.75
N PRO A 312 29.02 -1.57 4.57
CA PRO A 312 30.31 -0.92 4.28
C PRO A 312 30.92 -1.37 2.97
N ALA A 313 30.80 -2.64 2.66
CA ALA A 313 31.31 -3.18 1.39
C ALA A 313 30.50 -2.66 0.18
N PHE A 314 29.20 -2.43 0.34
CA PHE A 314 28.36 -1.77 -0.66
C PHE A 314 28.77 -0.33 -0.89
N LEU A 315 29.00 0.42 0.19
CA LEU A 315 29.43 1.83 0.11
C LEU A 315 30.78 1.95 -0.60
N VAL A 316 31.74 1.07 -0.31
CA VAL A 316 33.05 1.04 -1.00
C VAL A 316 32.91 0.68 -2.48
N LEU A 317 32.03 -0.26 -2.83
CA LEU A 317 31.80 -0.70 -4.20
C LEU A 317 31.19 0.43 -5.05
N PHE A 318 30.24 1.14 -4.50
CA PHE A 318 29.51 2.21 -5.18
C PHE A 318 30.03 3.62 -4.85
N ASP A 319 31.22 3.73 -4.24
CA ASP A 319 31.85 4.99 -3.82
C ASP A 319 31.85 6.05 -4.92
N HIS A 320 32.20 5.66 -6.14
CA HIS A 320 32.22 6.58 -7.29
C HIS A 320 30.86 7.23 -7.57
N ILE A 321 29.78 6.47 -7.38
CA ILE A 321 28.41 6.97 -7.61
C ILE A 321 27.94 7.83 -6.41
N LEU A 322 28.29 7.39 -5.19
CA LEU A 322 27.95 8.10 -3.96
C LEU A 322 28.57 9.49 -3.86
N MET A 323 29.83 9.64 -4.34
CA MET A 323 30.55 10.90 -4.31
C MET A 323 30.16 11.86 -5.44
N GLN A 324 29.39 11.43 -6.42
CA GLN A 324 28.82 12.31 -7.43
C GLN A 324 27.55 12.96 -6.89
N ASN A 325 27.62 14.24 -6.52
CA ASN A 325 26.45 15.03 -6.10
C ASN A 325 25.42 15.14 -7.24
N GLU A 326 24.53 14.18 -7.34
CA GLU A 326 23.50 14.13 -8.39
C GLU A 326 22.55 15.33 -8.33
N PHE A 327 22.22 15.81 -7.13
CA PHE A 327 21.34 16.95 -6.97
C PHE A 327 21.95 18.25 -7.49
N GLU A 328 23.27 18.46 -7.33
CA GLU A 328 23.96 19.57 -7.99
C GLU A 328 23.94 19.44 -9.52
N ARG A 329 24.16 18.23 -10.05
CA ARG A 329 24.07 17.98 -11.51
C ARG A 329 22.65 18.21 -12.04
N ILE A 330 21.63 17.77 -11.32
CA ILE A 330 20.23 17.99 -11.67
C ILE A 330 19.89 19.50 -11.58
N HIS A 331 20.30 20.15 -10.51
CA HIS A 331 20.12 21.60 -10.34
C HIS A 331 20.83 22.41 -11.45
N LEU A 332 22.07 22.08 -11.75
CA LEU A 332 22.84 22.67 -12.86
C LEU A 332 22.21 22.38 -14.23
N PHE A 333 21.65 21.17 -14.42
CA PHE A 333 20.92 20.83 -15.65
C PHE A 333 19.66 21.70 -15.82
N PHE A 334 18.85 21.84 -14.77
CA PHE A 334 17.66 22.70 -14.80
C PHE A 334 18.03 24.18 -14.92
N GLN A 335 19.10 24.63 -14.27
CA GLN A 335 19.61 25.98 -14.37
C GLN A 335 20.10 26.28 -15.84
N LYS A 336 20.90 25.40 -16.44
CA LYS A 336 21.30 25.49 -17.86
C LYS A 336 20.09 25.45 -18.79
N ARG A 337 19.08 24.65 -18.51
CA ARG A 337 17.84 24.60 -19.31
C ARG A 337 17.04 25.87 -19.18
N ARG A 338 16.98 26.49 -17.99
CA ARG A 338 16.34 27.78 -17.72
C ARG A 338 17.09 28.90 -18.44
N GLU A 339 18.40 28.92 -18.38
CA GLU A 339 19.25 29.87 -19.09
C GLU A 339 19.10 29.75 -20.61
N ARG A 340 19.10 28.54 -21.15
CA ARG A 340 18.84 28.30 -22.60
C ARG A 340 17.44 28.80 -23.01
N ARG A 341 16.42 28.66 -22.17
CA ARG A 341 15.09 29.22 -22.42
C ARG A 341 15.10 30.74 -22.36
N HIS A 342 15.77 31.34 -21.40
CA HIS A 342 15.93 32.80 -21.32
C HIS A 342 16.74 33.35 -22.48
N ALA A 343 17.82 32.68 -22.90
CA ALA A 343 18.61 33.06 -24.07
C ALA A 343 17.80 32.94 -25.37
N ARG A 344 16.98 31.92 -25.54
CA ARG A 344 16.06 31.81 -26.69
C ARG A 344 15.01 32.92 -26.68
N MET A 345 14.42 33.25 -25.54
CA MET A 345 13.48 34.38 -25.43
C MET A 345 14.15 35.72 -25.72
N LYS A 346 15.38 35.97 -25.21
CA LYS A 346 16.14 37.17 -25.52
C LYS A 346 16.51 37.28 -27.02
N ARG A 347 16.87 36.14 -27.66
CA ARG A 347 17.13 36.09 -29.12
C ARG A 347 15.84 36.34 -29.92
N ALA A 348 14.71 35.78 -29.53
CA ALA A 348 13.42 36.05 -30.16
C ALA A 348 13.00 37.51 -29.99
N ALA A 349 13.15 38.08 -28.80
CA ALA A 349 12.89 39.49 -28.55
C ALA A 349 13.80 40.42 -29.37
N ARG A 350 15.09 40.09 -29.50
CA ARG A 350 16.01 40.84 -30.38
C ARG A 350 15.66 40.73 -31.87
N ARG A 351 15.16 39.55 -32.33
CA ARG A 351 14.68 39.38 -33.72
C ARG A 351 13.43 40.22 -33.97
N VAL A 352 12.49 40.25 -33.03
CA VAL A 352 11.30 41.10 -33.13
C VAL A 352 11.66 42.58 -33.08
N ALA A 353 12.55 43.01 -32.19
CA ALA A 353 13.05 44.38 -32.13
C ALA A 353 13.81 44.76 -33.39
N GLY A 354 14.65 43.86 -33.94
CA GLY A 354 15.38 44.11 -35.20
C GLY A 354 14.46 44.15 -36.44
N ALA A 355 13.35 43.43 -36.46
CA ALA A 355 12.32 43.47 -37.49
C ALA A 355 11.54 44.80 -37.47
N VAL A 356 11.25 45.31 -36.27
CA VAL A 356 10.63 46.63 -36.06
C VAL A 356 11.55 47.76 -36.55
N TRP A 357 12.86 47.63 -36.24
CA TRP A 357 13.84 48.67 -36.64
C TRP A 357 14.11 48.71 -38.17
N LYS A 358 13.94 47.59 -38.88
CA LYS A 358 14.10 47.50 -40.34
C LYS A 358 12.87 47.94 -41.15
N GLY A 359 11.86 48.59 -40.53
CA GLY A 359 10.72 49.19 -41.26
C GLY A 359 9.73 48.18 -41.84
N LYS A 360 9.78 46.92 -41.46
CA LYS A 360 8.73 45.95 -41.84
C LYS A 360 7.54 46.06 -40.93
N LYS A 361 6.64 46.99 -41.27
CA LYS A 361 5.41 47.39 -40.55
C LYS A 361 4.22 46.40 -40.46
N PRO A 362 4.15 45.15 -40.97
CA PRO A 362 2.84 44.51 -40.98
C PRO A 362 2.44 43.74 -39.70
N LEU A 363 3.38 43.49 -38.74
CA LEU A 363 3.03 42.71 -37.56
C LEU A 363 2.58 43.55 -36.33
N VAL A 364 3.11 44.79 -36.24
CA VAL A 364 2.74 45.71 -35.14
C VAL A 364 1.34 46.27 -35.39
N ASP A 365 1.00 46.56 -36.65
CA ASP A 365 -0.32 47.07 -37.01
C ASP A 365 -1.43 46.02 -36.81
N SER A 366 -1.16 44.75 -37.05
CA SER A 366 -2.14 43.67 -36.79
C SER A 366 -2.42 43.44 -35.30
N VAL A 367 -1.40 43.59 -34.44
CA VAL A 367 -1.55 43.44 -32.98
C VAL A 367 -2.22 44.68 -32.39
N THR A 368 -1.87 45.89 -32.91
CA THR A 368 -2.49 47.15 -32.49
C THR A 368 -3.92 47.26 -33.00
N SER A 369 -4.23 46.77 -34.20
CA SER A 369 -5.58 46.75 -34.74
C SER A 369 -6.47 45.79 -33.97
N LYS A 370 -6.00 44.56 -33.65
CA LYS A 370 -6.71 43.60 -32.79
C LYS A 370 -6.91 44.14 -31.39
N ARG A 371 -5.96 44.90 -30.83
CA ARG A 371 -6.12 45.53 -29.55
C ARG A 371 -7.16 46.66 -29.57
N LYS A 372 -7.15 47.49 -30.63
CA LYS A 372 -8.18 48.54 -30.82
C LYS A 372 -9.57 47.95 -31.08
N GLN A 373 -9.65 46.86 -31.86
CA GLN A 373 -10.92 46.14 -32.03
C GLN A 373 -11.46 45.59 -30.74
N PHE A 374 -10.60 45.02 -29.89
CA PHE A 374 -10.99 44.48 -28.59
C PHE A 374 -11.38 45.60 -27.60
N GLU A 375 -10.70 46.77 -27.65
CA GLU A 375 -11.07 47.95 -26.82
C GLU A 375 -12.35 48.61 -27.35
N ALA A 376 -12.63 48.54 -28.65
CA ALA A 376 -13.88 49.05 -29.23
C ALA A 376 -15.08 48.11 -28.91
N GLU A 377 -14.89 46.77 -29.02
CA GLU A 377 -15.90 45.80 -28.62
C GLU A 377 -16.24 45.87 -27.13
N THR A 378 -15.25 46.16 -26.29
CA THR A 378 -15.48 46.33 -24.83
C THR A 378 -16.26 47.61 -24.51
N LYS A 379 -16.03 48.66 -25.29
CA LYS A 379 -16.73 49.96 -25.14
C LYS A 379 -18.16 49.91 -25.65
N THR A 380 -18.42 49.22 -26.76
CA THR A 380 -19.77 48.99 -27.29
C THR A 380 -20.60 48.11 -26.34
N LEU A 381 -19.98 47.17 -25.60
CA LEU A 381 -20.64 46.37 -24.60
C LEU A 381 -20.98 47.17 -23.32
N GLU A 382 -20.12 48.10 -22.90
CA GLU A 382 -20.40 49.01 -21.80
C GLU A 382 -21.52 50.06 -22.13
N ASP A 383 -21.58 50.53 -23.36
CA ASP A 383 -22.59 51.48 -23.84
C ASP A 383 -23.97 50.80 -24.08
N THR A 384 -23.98 49.49 -24.36
CA THR A 384 -25.25 48.73 -24.52
C THR A 384 -25.92 48.37 -23.19
N GLU A 385 -25.11 48.27 -22.09
CA GLU A 385 -25.69 48.04 -20.74
C GLU A 385 -26.38 49.30 -20.14
N MET A 386 -26.11 50.49 -20.66
CA MET A 386 -26.74 51.72 -20.15
C MET A 386 -28.06 52.10 -20.83
N THR A 387 -28.47 51.39 -21.86
CA THR A 387 -29.69 51.73 -22.66
C THR A 387 -30.84 50.74 -22.56
N GLU A 388 -30.71 49.64 -21.80
CA GLU A 388 -31.84 48.69 -21.62
C GLU A 388 -32.42 48.72 -20.20
N THR A 389 -33.08 49.83 -19.84
CA THR A 389 -34.13 49.85 -18.82
C THR A 389 -35.47 50.15 -19.46
N GLY A 390 -36.24 49.11 -19.78
CA GLY A 390 -37.59 49.32 -20.27
C GLY A 390 -38.26 48.05 -20.83
N GLY A 391 -39.15 47.45 -20.00
CA GLY A 391 -40.31 46.67 -20.44
C GLY A 391 -40.19 45.15 -20.56
N PRO A 392 -41.16 44.36 -20.10
CA PRO A 392 -41.10 42.92 -20.05
C PRO A 392 -41.59 42.26 -21.34
N GLN A 393 -40.78 41.41 -21.93
CA GLN A 393 -41.21 40.44 -22.93
C GLN A 393 -40.61 39.04 -22.69
N GLU A 394 -41.46 38.06 -22.75
CA GLU A 394 -41.24 36.63 -22.69
C GLU A 394 -39.97 36.15 -23.43
N LYS A 395 -39.03 35.51 -22.75
CA LYS A 395 -37.82 34.96 -23.39
C LYS A 395 -37.62 33.50 -23.00
N THR A 396 -37.37 32.71 -24.02
CA THR A 396 -37.12 31.27 -24.05
C THR A 396 -35.85 30.83 -23.29
N ASP A 397 -35.81 29.57 -22.81
CA ASP A 397 -34.76 28.95 -22.02
C ASP A 397 -33.35 29.03 -22.62
N SER A 398 -33.19 29.22 -23.91
CA SER A 398 -31.93 29.38 -24.63
C SER A 398 -31.16 30.65 -24.23
N ASP A 399 -31.87 31.74 -23.91
CA ASP A 399 -31.29 33.02 -23.55
C ASP A 399 -30.75 33.05 -22.09
N ALA A 400 -31.30 32.20 -21.21
CA ALA A 400 -30.86 32.09 -19.83
C ALA A 400 -29.46 31.42 -19.74
N GLU A 401 -29.24 30.41 -20.57
CA GLU A 401 -27.96 29.68 -20.59
C GLU A 401 -26.81 30.53 -21.21
N ALA A 402 -27.13 31.33 -22.19
CA ALA A 402 -26.20 32.28 -22.80
C ALA A 402 -25.78 33.37 -21.79
N ARG A 403 -26.73 33.90 -20.99
CA ARG A 403 -26.48 34.88 -19.94
C ARG A 403 -25.66 34.31 -18.78
N GLU A 404 -25.89 33.06 -18.38
CA GLU A 404 -25.09 32.43 -17.33
C GLU A 404 -23.64 32.14 -17.81
N LYS A 405 -23.42 31.68 -19.03
CA LYS A 405 -22.08 31.57 -19.64
C LYS A 405 -21.35 32.93 -19.70
N HIS A 406 -22.09 33.99 -20.02
CA HIS A 406 -21.53 35.35 -20.06
C HIS A 406 -21.15 35.85 -18.66
N ARG A 407 -22.00 35.67 -17.65
CA ARG A 407 -21.70 36.02 -16.24
C ARG A 407 -20.52 35.22 -15.66
N ARG A 408 -20.35 33.95 -16.01
CA ARG A 408 -19.17 33.14 -15.64
C ARG A 408 -17.88 33.70 -16.26
N LYS A 409 -17.95 34.14 -17.52
CA LYS A 409 -16.81 34.74 -18.24
C LYS A 409 -16.37 36.06 -17.63
N LEU A 410 -17.32 36.92 -17.27
CA LEU A 410 -17.07 38.21 -16.60
C LEU A 410 -16.47 38.02 -15.18
N ARG A 411 -16.95 37.06 -14.39
CA ARG A 411 -16.36 36.72 -13.07
C ARG A 411 -14.92 36.20 -13.18
N LEU A 412 -14.61 35.45 -14.22
CA LEU A 412 -13.24 34.98 -14.49
C LEU A 412 -12.30 36.14 -14.88
N LEU A 413 -12.75 37.04 -15.71
CA LEU A 413 -12.00 38.25 -16.10
C LEU A 413 -11.76 39.19 -14.91
N GLY A 414 -12.75 39.37 -14.03
CA GLY A 414 -12.61 40.12 -12.79
C GLY A 414 -11.51 39.56 -11.89
N LYS A 415 -11.50 38.23 -11.66
CA LYS A 415 -10.47 37.54 -10.88
C LYS A 415 -9.06 37.64 -11.48
N VAL A 416 -8.95 37.67 -12.82
CA VAL A 416 -7.66 37.85 -13.50
C VAL A 416 -7.16 39.30 -13.34
N ARG A 417 -8.07 40.30 -13.36
CA ARG A 417 -7.74 41.71 -13.16
C ARG A 417 -7.29 42.01 -11.71
N GLU A 418 -7.93 41.40 -10.72
CA GLU A 418 -7.53 41.47 -9.31
C GLU A 418 -6.16 40.84 -9.08
N ARG A 419 -5.93 39.63 -9.58
CA ARG A 419 -4.61 38.98 -9.47
C ARG A 419 -3.48 39.77 -10.16
N ARG A 420 -3.79 40.54 -11.22
CA ARG A 420 -2.82 41.45 -11.85
C ARG A 420 -2.52 42.67 -11.00
N LYS A 421 -3.56 43.26 -10.33
CA LYS A 421 -3.35 44.37 -9.41
C LYS A 421 -2.53 43.95 -8.19
N ASP A 422 -2.81 42.80 -7.60
CA ASP A 422 -2.05 42.22 -6.48
C ASP A 422 -0.60 41.94 -6.82
N ARG A 423 -0.34 41.38 -8.05
CA ARG A 423 1.03 41.18 -8.51
C ARG A 423 1.79 42.49 -8.70
N LYS A 424 1.12 43.55 -9.16
CA LYS A 424 1.77 44.87 -9.30
C LYS A 424 2.09 45.44 -7.95
N ARG A 425 1.15 45.35 -6.98
CA ARG A 425 1.33 45.83 -5.61
C ARG A 425 2.49 45.14 -4.89
N LYS A 426 2.55 43.80 -4.96
CA LYS A 426 3.68 43.01 -4.43
C LYS A 426 5.02 43.27 -5.12
N MET A 427 5.03 43.71 -6.38
CA MET A 427 6.27 44.11 -7.04
C MET A 427 6.75 45.49 -6.63
N THR A 428 5.83 46.43 -6.32
CA THR A 428 6.16 47.74 -5.79
C THR A 428 6.68 47.62 -4.35
N GLU A 429 5.99 46.89 -3.49
CA GLU A 429 6.41 46.61 -2.12
C GLU A 429 7.80 45.92 -2.04
N LYS A 430 8.10 44.98 -2.98
CA LYS A 430 9.44 44.40 -3.05
C LYS A 430 10.53 45.34 -3.58
N ARG A 431 10.18 46.36 -4.37
CA ARG A 431 11.13 47.38 -4.80
C ARG A 431 11.44 48.36 -3.70
N GLU A 432 10.45 48.73 -2.91
CA GLU A 432 10.60 49.65 -1.75
C GLU A 432 11.36 48.94 -0.59
N ALA A 433 11.11 47.66 -0.33
CA ALA A 433 11.88 46.89 0.66
C ALA A 433 13.34 46.63 0.28
N GLY A 434 13.66 46.52 -1.02
CA GLY A 434 15.04 46.33 -1.49
C GLY A 434 15.89 47.61 -1.57
N SER A 435 15.28 48.80 -1.45
CA SER A 435 16.00 50.09 -1.42
C SER A 435 16.42 50.50 0.00
N HIS A 436 15.96 49.81 1.05
CA HIS A 436 16.33 50.07 2.45
C HIS A 436 17.46 49.18 2.97
N GLU A 437 17.92 48.17 2.19
CA GLU A 437 19.04 47.29 2.56
C GLU A 437 20.39 47.69 1.96
N GLU A 438 20.46 48.73 1.09
CA GLU A 438 21.72 49.22 0.49
C GLU A 438 22.32 50.44 1.22
N ASP A 439 21.70 50.94 2.34
CA ASP A 439 22.20 52.12 3.05
C ASP A 439 22.60 51.79 4.53
N HIS A 440 23.11 50.56 4.79
CA HIS A 440 23.80 50.28 6.07
C HIS A 440 25.03 49.43 5.89
#